data_66ea5c6102be396dd7095eae17753b6f
#
_entry.id   66ea5c6102be396dd7095eae17753b6f
#
_cell.length_a   1.000
_cell.length_b   1.000
_cell.length_c   1.000
_cell.angle_alpha   90.00
_cell.angle_beta   90.00
_cell.angle_gamma   90.00
#
_symmetry.space_group_name_H-M   'P 1'
#
loop_
_entity.id
_entity.type
_entity.pdbx_description
1 polymer ?
#
loop_
_entity_poly.entity_id
_entity_poly.type
_entity_poly.pdbx_seq_one_letter_code
_entity_poly.pdbx_strand_id
1 'polypeptide(L)'
;SSPDLKLLGVTLDDELSYSTHISEICKKTSKKVGVLVRLRNMIPREAKLQLYKSAILPNLTYCHIVWHFCKAADARKLEKIQERALRAVYNDKNATYEELLKKGKLCSLENRRLQDIIILMYKVKNSLAPEHICNIFFKQHKHYNLRSDFPIPRYNTVQYGKHSIRYLGPYIWGKISQELRSKTSLQAFRKAVRTLDVL
;
A
#
# COMPACT_ATOMS: atom_id res chain seq x y z
N SER A 1 -15.03 26.16 -4.48
CA SER A 1 -14.24 24.96 -4.11
C SER A 1 -13.43 25.31 -2.88
N SER A 2 -13.58 24.56 -1.81
CA SER A 2 -12.70 24.68 -0.65
C SER A 2 -11.27 24.36 -1.08
N PRO A 3 -10.26 25.09 -0.59
CA PRO A 3 -8.87 24.82 -0.93
C PRO A 3 -8.46 23.43 -0.40
N ASP A 4 -7.67 22.70 -1.21
CA ASP A 4 -7.08 21.43 -0.78
C ASP A 4 -6.32 21.61 0.54
N LEU A 5 -6.58 20.76 1.53
CA LEU A 5 -5.89 20.76 2.81
C LEU A 5 -4.66 19.85 2.76
N LYS A 6 -3.48 20.36 3.13
CA LYS A 6 -2.28 19.56 3.25
C LYS A 6 -2.01 19.16 4.70
N LEU A 7 -2.12 17.87 5.01
CA LEU A 7 -1.86 17.32 6.34
C LEU A 7 -0.74 16.28 6.29
N LEU A 8 0.35 16.52 7.05
CA LEU A 8 1.51 15.62 7.13
C LEU A 8 2.03 15.16 5.76
N GLY A 9 2.00 16.06 4.77
CA GLY A 9 2.46 15.77 3.42
C GLY A 9 1.45 15.07 2.50
N VAL A 10 0.24 14.77 2.98
CA VAL A 10 -0.87 14.26 2.17
C VAL A 10 -1.81 15.42 1.87
N THR A 11 -2.16 15.60 0.60
CA THR A 11 -3.14 16.57 0.14
C THR A 11 -4.53 15.93 0.14
N LEU A 12 -5.46 16.52 0.89
CA LEU A 12 -6.84 16.07 1.04
C LEU A 12 -7.73 17.01 0.23
N ASP A 13 -8.52 16.46 -0.67
CA ASP A 13 -9.62 17.15 -1.35
C ASP A 13 -10.95 16.90 -0.60
N ASP A 14 -11.98 17.69 -0.86
CA ASP A 14 -13.29 17.62 -0.23
C ASP A 14 -14.03 16.30 -0.48
N GLU A 15 -13.73 15.63 -1.62
CA GLU A 15 -14.29 14.32 -1.96
C GLU A 15 -13.46 13.14 -1.39
N LEU A 16 -12.31 13.40 -0.77
CA LEU A 16 -11.33 12.38 -0.37
C LEU A 16 -10.92 11.46 -1.54
N SER A 17 -10.86 12.02 -2.75
CA SER A 17 -10.46 11.29 -3.95
C SER A 17 -8.96 11.10 -4.08
N TYR A 18 -8.19 11.96 -3.40
CA TYR A 18 -6.72 12.00 -3.42
C TYR A 18 -6.09 12.20 -4.80
N SER A 19 -6.86 12.59 -5.82
CA SER A 19 -6.36 12.71 -7.20
C SER A 19 -5.27 13.76 -7.35
N THR A 20 -5.41 14.91 -6.66
CA THR A 20 -4.37 15.97 -6.60
C THR A 20 -3.10 15.44 -5.96
N HIS A 21 -3.21 14.78 -4.80
CA HIS A 21 -2.09 14.17 -4.08
C HIS A 21 -1.31 13.17 -4.94
N ILE A 22 -2.02 12.25 -5.59
CA ILE A 22 -1.42 11.23 -6.46
C ILE A 22 -0.75 11.87 -7.67
N SER A 23 -1.35 12.91 -8.25
CA SER A 23 -0.73 13.66 -9.33
C SER A 23 0.60 14.29 -8.91
N GLU A 24 0.70 14.85 -7.70
CA GLU A 24 1.93 15.40 -7.13
C GLU A 24 2.99 14.29 -6.91
N ILE A 25 2.59 13.14 -6.33
CA ILE A 25 3.47 11.98 -6.17
C ILE A 25 4.01 11.54 -7.53
N CYS A 26 3.13 11.41 -8.52
CA CYS A 26 3.49 11.00 -9.88
C CYS A 26 4.50 11.97 -10.52
N LYS A 27 4.28 13.28 -10.42
CA LYS A 27 5.20 14.32 -10.92
C LYS A 27 6.57 14.23 -10.25
N LYS A 28 6.59 14.18 -8.91
CA LYS A 28 7.82 14.09 -8.10
C LYS A 28 8.60 12.82 -8.41
N THR A 29 7.92 11.69 -8.46
CA THR A 29 8.55 10.38 -8.65
C THR A 29 9.02 10.20 -10.09
N SER A 30 8.28 10.69 -11.08
CA SER A 30 8.69 10.65 -12.50
C SER A 30 10.00 11.38 -12.76
N LYS A 31 10.28 12.48 -12.05
CA LYS A 31 11.57 13.17 -12.12
C LYS A 31 12.72 12.26 -11.67
N LYS A 32 12.54 11.54 -10.54
CA LYS A 32 13.53 10.59 -10.01
C LYS A 32 13.72 9.40 -10.95
N VAL A 33 12.63 8.87 -11.53
CA VAL A 33 12.71 7.81 -12.55
C VAL A 33 13.45 8.31 -13.78
N GLY A 34 13.26 9.57 -14.20
CA GLY A 34 14.01 10.20 -15.29
C GLY A 34 15.53 10.20 -15.05
N VAL A 35 15.97 10.46 -13.81
CA VAL A 35 17.38 10.34 -13.42
C VAL A 35 17.86 8.89 -13.54
N LEU A 36 17.10 7.93 -13.01
CA LEU A 36 17.45 6.52 -13.08
C LEU A 36 17.57 6.03 -14.54
N VAL A 37 16.68 6.50 -15.44
CA VAL A 37 16.73 6.19 -16.87
C VAL A 37 18.00 6.72 -17.53
N ARG A 38 18.46 7.94 -17.17
CA ARG A 38 19.73 8.49 -17.70
C ARG A 38 20.93 7.68 -17.23
N LEU A 39 20.91 7.23 -15.97
CA LEU A 39 22.00 6.44 -15.39
C LEU A 39 21.98 4.95 -15.80
N ARG A 40 20.99 4.50 -16.57
CA ARG A 40 20.74 3.07 -16.83
C ARG A 40 21.92 2.30 -17.41
N ASN A 41 22.76 2.97 -18.22
CA ASN A 41 23.95 2.37 -18.85
C ASN A 41 25.26 2.69 -18.10
N MET A 42 25.21 3.55 -17.08
CA MET A 42 26.40 4.08 -16.40
C MET A 42 26.70 3.35 -15.10
N ILE A 43 25.67 2.75 -14.46
CA ILE A 43 25.80 2.11 -13.16
C ILE A 43 25.28 0.67 -13.19
N PRO A 44 25.84 -0.22 -12.34
CA PRO A 44 25.43 -1.64 -12.26
C PRO A 44 23.94 -1.80 -11.91
N ARG A 45 23.36 -2.94 -12.30
CA ARG A 45 21.95 -3.26 -12.03
C ARG A 45 21.62 -3.20 -10.53
N GLU A 46 22.51 -3.72 -9.70
CA GLU A 46 22.35 -3.76 -8.24
C GLU A 46 22.23 -2.36 -7.66
N ALA A 47 23.07 -1.44 -8.09
CA ALA A 47 23.03 -0.03 -7.68
C ALA A 47 21.71 0.64 -8.14
N LYS A 48 21.26 0.36 -9.38
CA LYS A 48 19.97 0.85 -9.88
C LYS A 48 18.81 0.34 -9.03
N LEU A 49 18.80 -0.94 -8.69
CA LEU A 49 17.77 -1.53 -7.84
C LEU A 49 17.79 -0.94 -6.43
N GLN A 50 18.97 -0.66 -5.90
CA GLN A 50 19.11 0.03 -4.60
C GLN A 50 18.56 1.46 -4.67
N LEU A 51 18.88 2.22 -5.70
CA LEU A 51 18.31 3.56 -5.93
C LEU A 51 16.79 3.53 -6.05
N TYR A 52 16.24 2.54 -6.76
CA TYR A 52 14.81 2.35 -6.84
C TYR A 52 14.21 2.13 -5.45
N LYS A 53 14.76 1.19 -4.66
CA LYS A 53 14.26 0.84 -3.33
C LYS A 53 14.40 1.97 -2.31
N SER A 54 15.45 2.78 -2.39
CA SER A 54 15.73 3.84 -1.41
C SER A 54 15.13 5.19 -1.78
N ALA A 55 15.07 5.54 -3.05
CA ALA A 55 14.70 6.89 -3.48
C ALA A 55 13.36 6.98 -4.23
N ILE A 56 12.92 5.91 -4.92
CA ILE A 56 11.70 5.92 -5.74
C ILE A 56 10.55 5.27 -4.98
N LEU A 57 10.70 4.01 -4.56
CA LEU A 57 9.66 3.24 -3.89
C LEU A 57 9.07 3.94 -2.65
N PRO A 58 9.85 4.59 -1.76
CA PRO A 58 9.28 5.29 -0.60
C PRO A 58 8.31 6.42 -0.97
N ASN A 59 8.50 7.10 -2.12
CA ASN A 59 7.54 8.11 -2.56
C ASN A 59 6.21 7.49 -3.01
N LEU A 60 6.25 6.29 -3.59
CA LEU A 60 5.06 5.56 -4.05
C LEU A 60 4.31 4.87 -2.90
N THR A 61 4.95 4.73 -1.74
CA THR A 61 4.39 4.00 -0.58
C THR A 61 4.14 4.88 0.64
N TYR A 62 4.48 6.16 0.59
CA TYR A 62 4.26 7.06 1.71
C TYR A 62 2.76 7.24 1.98
N CYS A 63 2.34 6.97 3.21
CA CYS A 63 0.94 7.04 3.66
C CYS A 63 -0.07 6.32 2.74
N HIS A 64 0.35 5.33 1.97
CA HIS A 64 -0.47 4.70 0.92
C HIS A 64 -1.71 3.96 1.45
N ILE A 65 -1.78 3.64 2.73
CA ILE A 65 -2.99 3.12 3.38
C ILE A 65 -4.10 4.16 3.40
N VAL A 66 -3.75 5.44 3.60
CA VAL A 66 -4.71 6.55 3.68
C VAL A 66 -5.42 6.76 2.35
N TRP A 67 -4.68 6.77 1.25
CA TRP A 67 -5.20 6.97 -0.09
C TRP A 67 -5.38 5.67 -0.89
N HIS A 68 -5.49 4.52 -0.20
CA HIS A 68 -5.68 3.22 -0.83
C HIS A 68 -6.92 3.17 -1.75
N PHE A 69 -7.98 3.87 -1.37
CA PHE A 69 -9.24 3.89 -2.10
C PHE A 69 -9.32 4.96 -3.20
N CYS A 70 -8.17 5.43 -3.68
CA CYS A 70 -8.11 6.34 -4.81
C CYS A 70 -8.73 5.73 -6.09
N LYS A 71 -9.05 6.60 -7.05
CA LYS A 71 -9.61 6.18 -8.34
C LYS A 71 -8.68 5.16 -9.05
N ALA A 72 -9.25 4.14 -9.68
CA ALA A 72 -8.49 3.11 -10.40
C ALA A 72 -7.54 3.69 -11.47
N ALA A 73 -7.93 4.80 -12.10
CA ALA A 73 -7.08 5.50 -13.07
C ALA A 73 -5.80 6.04 -12.41
N ASP A 74 -5.88 6.55 -11.18
CA ASP A 74 -4.75 7.09 -10.44
C ASP A 74 -3.85 5.97 -9.90
N ALA A 75 -4.43 4.88 -9.42
CA ALA A 75 -3.68 3.68 -9.05
C ALA A 75 -2.86 3.14 -10.24
N ARG A 76 -3.46 3.07 -11.43
CA ARG A 76 -2.76 2.67 -12.66
C ARG A 76 -1.60 3.61 -13.05
N LYS A 77 -1.72 4.93 -12.80
CA LYS A 77 -0.60 5.87 -13.04
C LYS A 77 0.61 5.53 -12.16
N LEU A 78 0.38 5.18 -10.89
CA LEU A 78 1.45 4.80 -9.96
C LEU A 78 2.13 3.50 -10.40
N GLU A 79 1.36 2.47 -10.80
CA GLU A 79 1.90 1.21 -11.30
C GLU A 79 2.76 1.42 -12.57
N LYS A 80 2.32 2.28 -13.51
CA LYS A 80 3.11 2.64 -14.70
C LYS A 80 4.45 3.31 -14.36
N ILE A 81 4.49 4.09 -13.28
CA ILE A 81 5.75 4.70 -12.81
C ILE A 81 6.69 3.63 -12.26
N GLN A 82 6.17 2.68 -11.47
CA GLN A 82 6.94 1.54 -10.99
C GLN A 82 7.46 0.70 -12.15
N GLU A 83 6.63 0.36 -13.11
CA GLU A 83 6.99 -0.39 -14.30
C GLU A 83 8.13 0.31 -15.08
N ARG A 84 7.98 1.63 -15.35
CA ARG A 84 9.00 2.41 -16.03
C ARG A 84 10.34 2.43 -15.25
N ALA A 85 10.29 2.53 -13.93
CA ALA A 85 11.47 2.47 -13.10
C ALA A 85 12.17 1.10 -13.20
N LEU A 86 11.41 0.00 -13.13
CA LEU A 86 11.94 -1.35 -13.24
C LEU A 86 12.50 -1.65 -14.62
N ARG A 87 11.87 -1.16 -15.71
CA ARG A 87 12.45 -1.23 -17.07
C ARG A 87 13.82 -0.55 -17.14
N ALA A 88 14.02 0.58 -16.45
CA ALA A 88 15.31 1.23 -16.37
C ALA A 88 16.32 0.45 -15.53
N VAL A 89 15.89 -0.17 -14.42
CA VAL A 89 16.73 -1.01 -13.56
C VAL A 89 17.29 -2.19 -14.35
N TYR A 90 16.42 -2.93 -15.03
CA TYR A 90 16.79 -4.16 -15.75
C TYR A 90 17.27 -3.91 -17.19
N ASN A 91 17.16 -2.67 -17.68
CA ASN A 91 17.46 -2.29 -19.05
C ASN A 91 16.71 -3.17 -20.09
N ASP A 92 15.49 -3.55 -19.75
CA ASP A 92 14.65 -4.47 -20.51
C ASP A 92 13.35 -3.74 -20.91
N LYS A 93 13.21 -3.50 -22.23
CA LYS A 93 12.05 -2.80 -22.78
C LYS A 93 10.90 -3.76 -23.11
N ASN A 94 11.18 -5.04 -23.31
CA ASN A 94 10.25 -6.03 -23.81
C ASN A 94 9.60 -6.87 -22.71
N ALA A 95 10.24 -6.95 -21.54
CA ALA A 95 9.71 -7.71 -20.41
C ALA A 95 8.34 -7.18 -19.98
N THR A 96 7.44 -8.08 -19.62
CA THR A 96 6.16 -7.73 -19.02
C THR A 96 6.37 -7.14 -17.59
N TYR A 97 5.37 -6.42 -17.10
CA TYR A 97 5.45 -5.85 -15.74
C TYR A 97 5.62 -6.94 -14.68
N GLU A 98 4.91 -8.06 -14.83
CA GLU A 98 5.01 -9.20 -13.92
C GLU A 98 6.40 -9.83 -13.90
N GLU A 99 7.04 -9.99 -15.05
CA GLU A 99 8.42 -10.49 -15.15
C GLU A 99 9.42 -9.56 -14.45
N LEU A 100 9.22 -8.23 -14.62
CA LEU A 100 10.06 -7.24 -13.94
C LEU A 100 9.91 -7.30 -12.43
N LEU A 101 8.68 -7.47 -11.92
CA LEU A 101 8.41 -7.66 -10.50
C LEU A 101 9.07 -8.93 -9.96
N LYS A 102 8.93 -10.06 -10.68
CA LYS A 102 9.59 -11.34 -10.32
C LYS A 102 11.10 -11.21 -10.28
N LYS A 103 11.72 -10.59 -11.31
CA LYS A 103 13.17 -10.32 -11.35
C LYS A 103 13.65 -9.49 -10.14
N GLY A 104 12.82 -8.55 -9.67
CA GLY A 104 13.11 -7.68 -8.52
C GLY A 104 12.78 -8.27 -7.17
N LYS A 105 12.10 -9.42 -7.12
CA LYS A 105 11.44 -9.95 -5.92
C LYS A 105 10.57 -8.87 -5.27
N LEU A 106 9.75 -8.23 -6.09
CA LEU A 106 8.85 -7.15 -5.73
C LEU A 106 7.41 -7.58 -6.01
N CYS A 107 6.46 -6.88 -5.41
CA CYS A 107 5.04 -6.99 -5.72
C CYS A 107 4.52 -5.69 -6.36
N SER A 108 3.31 -5.73 -6.89
CA SER A 108 2.59 -4.52 -7.32
C SER A 108 2.41 -3.55 -6.15
N LEU A 109 2.22 -2.27 -6.44
CA LEU A 109 1.95 -1.28 -5.39
C LEU A 109 0.59 -1.56 -4.71
N GLU A 110 -0.37 -2.09 -5.45
CA GLU A 110 -1.66 -2.48 -4.92
C GLU A 110 -1.51 -3.62 -3.90
N ASN A 111 -0.83 -4.70 -4.26
CA ASN A 111 -0.58 -5.81 -3.34
C ASN A 111 0.22 -5.36 -2.12
N ARG A 112 1.18 -4.46 -2.30
CA ARG A 112 1.94 -3.87 -1.18
C ARG A 112 1.04 -3.09 -0.22
N ARG A 113 0.06 -2.32 -0.72
CA ARG A 113 -0.93 -1.62 0.13
C ARG A 113 -1.75 -2.61 0.95
N LEU A 114 -2.23 -3.68 0.31
CA LEU A 114 -2.99 -4.74 1.00
C LEU A 114 -2.15 -5.44 2.07
N GLN A 115 -0.90 -5.76 1.78
CA GLN A 115 0.04 -6.31 2.76
C GLN A 115 0.24 -5.37 3.95
N ASP A 116 0.37 -4.06 3.73
CA ASP A 116 0.54 -3.10 4.82
C ASP A 116 -0.74 -2.92 5.65
N ILE A 117 -1.93 -3.05 5.03
CA ILE A 117 -3.20 -3.12 5.75
C ILE A 117 -3.26 -4.37 6.65
N ILE A 118 -2.84 -5.53 6.16
CA ILE A 118 -2.77 -6.76 6.96
C ILE A 118 -1.80 -6.58 8.15
N ILE A 119 -0.66 -5.95 7.94
CA ILE A 119 0.30 -5.65 9.00
C ILE A 119 -0.30 -4.67 10.03
N LEU A 120 -1.09 -3.69 9.59
CA LEU A 120 -1.83 -2.80 10.49
C LEU A 120 -2.83 -3.59 11.33
N MET A 121 -3.60 -4.50 10.74
CA MET A 121 -4.56 -5.35 11.48
C MET A 121 -3.87 -6.23 12.52
N TYR A 122 -2.70 -6.80 12.21
CA TYR A 122 -1.89 -7.51 13.19
C TYR A 122 -1.48 -6.62 14.37
N LYS A 123 -1.04 -5.39 14.10
CA LYS A 123 -0.68 -4.44 15.16
C LYS A 123 -1.87 -4.09 16.04
N VAL A 124 -3.04 -3.87 15.43
CA VAL A 124 -4.29 -3.59 16.15
C VAL A 124 -4.67 -4.76 17.04
N LYS A 125 -4.63 -6.00 16.53
CA LYS A 125 -4.95 -7.22 17.28
C LYS A 125 -4.06 -7.40 18.52
N ASN A 126 -2.77 -7.11 18.36
CA ASN A 126 -1.78 -7.30 19.43
C ASN A 126 -1.50 -6.01 20.24
N SER A 127 -2.37 -5.00 20.16
CA SER A 127 -2.24 -3.71 20.88
C SER A 127 -0.90 -2.99 20.63
N LEU A 128 -0.31 -3.21 19.45
CA LEU A 128 0.93 -2.56 19.00
C LEU A 128 0.66 -1.28 18.20
N ALA A 129 -0.60 -0.93 17.98
CA ALA A 129 -1.03 0.31 17.34
C ALA A 129 -1.48 1.31 18.42
N PRO A 130 -1.47 2.63 18.15
CA PRO A 130 -2.02 3.63 19.04
C PRO A 130 -3.48 3.34 19.40
N GLU A 131 -3.89 3.66 20.62
CA GLU A 131 -5.22 3.35 21.16
C GLU A 131 -6.37 3.87 20.27
N HIS A 132 -6.24 5.09 19.76
CA HIS A 132 -7.25 5.66 18.86
C HIS A 132 -7.44 4.86 17.57
N ILE A 133 -6.38 4.23 17.05
CA ILE A 133 -6.46 3.32 15.89
C ILE A 133 -7.12 2.00 16.29
N CYS A 134 -6.75 1.43 17.44
CA CYS A 134 -7.41 0.21 17.93
C CYS A 134 -8.91 0.43 18.15
N ASN A 135 -9.31 1.57 18.68
CA ASN A 135 -10.70 1.94 18.92
C ASN A 135 -11.54 2.03 17.62
N ILE A 136 -10.94 2.32 16.45
CA ILE A 136 -11.66 2.32 15.17
C ILE A 136 -12.22 0.92 14.87
N PHE A 137 -11.50 -0.14 15.24
CA PHE A 137 -11.85 -1.52 14.91
C PHE A 137 -12.64 -2.23 16.01
N PHE A 138 -12.50 -1.84 17.29
CA PHE A 138 -13.09 -2.54 18.43
C PHE A 138 -14.32 -1.86 19.04
N LYS A 139 -14.64 -0.61 18.71
CA LYS A 139 -15.67 0.20 19.40
C LYS A 139 -17.13 -0.33 19.34
N GLN A 140 -17.45 -1.39 18.63
CA GLN A 140 -18.87 -1.76 18.38
C GLN A 140 -19.37 -3.05 19.04
N HIS A 141 -18.55 -3.87 19.68
CA HIS A 141 -19.07 -5.13 20.25
C HIS A 141 -18.48 -5.47 21.63
N LYS A 142 -19.11 -4.91 22.68
CA LYS A 142 -18.81 -5.30 24.07
C LYS A 142 -19.46 -6.62 24.53
N HIS A 143 -20.36 -7.24 23.74
CA HIS A 143 -21.24 -8.29 24.23
C HIS A 143 -21.27 -9.63 23.48
N TYR A 144 -20.48 -9.82 22.44
CA TYR A 144 -20.45 -11.10 21.71
C TYR A 144 -19.04 -11.64 21.53
N ASN A 145 -18.85 -12.92 21.89
CA ASN A 145 -17.67 -13.67 21.48
C ASN A 145 -17.72 -13.88 19.96
N LEU A 146 -17.04 -13.03 19.22
CA LEU A 146 -16.95 -13.13 17.78
C LEU A 146 -16.09 -14.34 17.39
N ARG A 147 -16.55 -15.12 16.41
CA ARG A 147 -15.74 -16.18 15.79
C ARG A 147 -14.56 -15.62 14.98
N SER A 148 -14.52 -14.34 14.73
CA SER A 148 -13.45 -13.60 14.02
C SER A 148 -12.79 -12.58 14.96
N ASP A 149 -11.48 -12.34 14.77
CA ASP A 149 -10.71 -11.37 15.55
C ASP A 149 -11.26 -9.93 15.45
N PHE A 150 -11.93 -9.60 14.33
CA PHE A 150 -12.50 -8.27 14.06
C PHE A 150 -13.92 -8.37 13.53
N PRO A 151 -14.85 -7.52 13.99
CA PRO A 151 -16.17 -7.38 13.40
C PRO A 151 -16.06 -6.69 12.02
N ILE A 152 -16.77 -7.22 11.02
CA ILE A 152 -16.93 -6.53 9.74
C ILE A 152 -18.14 -5.59 9.88
N PRO A 153 -17.95 -4.26 9.81
CA PRO A 153 -19.06 -3.33 9.97
C PRO A 153 -20.02 -3.40 8.79
N ARG A 154 -21.31 -3.20 9.07
CA ARG A 154 -22.30 -2.96 8.02
C ARG A 154 -22.01 -1.61 7.37
N TYR A 155 -22.26 -1.50 6.08
CA TYR A 155 -22.08 -0.25 5.34
C TYR A 155 -23.36 0.11 4.58
N ASN A 156 -23.66 1.40 4.52
CA ASN A 156 -24.83 1.92 3.80
C ASN A 156 -24.46 2.39 2.38
N THR A 157 -23.19 2.76 2.17
CA THR A 157 -22.70 3.25 0.87
C THR A 157 -21.44 2.48 0.47
N VAL A 158 -21.25 2.31 -0.84
CA VAL A 158 -20.01 1.68 -1.37
C VAL A 158 -18.83 2.65 -1.18
N GLN A 159 -18.99 3.91 -1.55
CA GLN A 159 -17.90 4.88 -1.61
C GLN A 159 -17.30 5.20 -0.24
N TYR A 160 -18.11 5.46 0.79
CA TYR A 160 -17.64 5.88 2.11
C TYR A 160 -17.72 4.77 3.17
N GLY A 161 -18.40 3.67 2.87
CA GLY A 161 -18.55 2.54 3.79
C GLY A 161 -17.68 1.35 3.41
N LYS A 162 -17.95 0.74 2.24
CA LYS A 162 -17.17 -0.41 1.76
C LYS A 162 -15.73 -0.02 1.39
N HIS A 163 -15.54 1.14 0.77
CA HIS A 163 -14.23 1.73 0.47
C HIS A 163 -13.67 2.47 1.70
N SER A 164 -13.51 1.76 2.80
CA SER A 164 -12.89 2.27 4.02
C SER A 164 -11.97 1.23 4.64
N ILE A 165 -10.93 1.70 5.33
CA ILE A 165 -9.99 0.81 6.06
C ILE A 165 -10.73 0.03 7.16
N ARG A 166 -11.78 0.61 7.73
CA ARG A 166 -12.60 -0.01 8.77
C ARG A 166 -13.33 -1.25 8.25
N TYR A 167 -13.71 -1.30 6.98
CA TYR A 167 -14.31 -2.47 6.32
C TYR A 167 -13.24 -3.39 5.74
N LEU A 168 -12.32 -2.83 4.95
CA LEU A 168 -11.34 -3.62 4.20
C LEU A 168 -10.35 -4.35 5.10
N GLY A 169 -9.91 -3.73 6.20
CA GLY A 169 -8.97 -4.35 7.14
C GLY A 169 -9.50 -5.67 7.71
N PRO A 170 -10.65 -5.68 8.42
CA PRO A 170 -11.28 -6.90 8.91
C PRO A 170 -11.58 -7.92 7.81
N TYR A 171 -12.03 -7.48 6.64
CA TYR A 171 -12.34 -8.34 5.51
C TYR A 171 -11.12 -9.11 5.01
N ILE A 172 -10.00 -8.42 4.76
CA ILE A 172 -8.76 -9.06 4.30
C ILE A 172 -8.17 -9.91 5.42
N TRP A 173 -8.21 -9.45 6.68
CA TRP A 173 -7.77 -10.23 7.83
C TRP A 173 -8.47 -11.57 7.93
N GLY A 174 -9.77 -11.62 7.65
CA GLY A 174 -10.55 -12.86 7.62
C GLY A 174 -10.11 -13.85 6.53
N LYS A 175 -9.48 -13.37 5.46
CA LYS A 175 -9.03 -14.21 4.33
C LYS A 175 -7.65 -14.84 4.52
N ILE A 176 -6.79 -14.30 5.40
CA ILE A 176 -5.48 -14.89 5.65
C ILE A 176 -5.58 -16.14 6.51
N SER A 177 -4.65 -17.09 6.33
CA SER A 177 -4.64 -18.36 7.05
C SER A 177 -4.50 -18.18 8.56
N GLN A 178 -5.05 -19.14 9.31
CA GLN A 178 -4.94 -19.14 10.78
C GLN A 178 -3.48 -19.27 11.25
N GLU A 179 -2.68 -20.06 10.53
CA GLU A 179 -1.25 -20.20 10.80
C GLU A 179 -0.54 -18.85 10.75
N LEU A 180 -0.87 -18.01 9.76
CA LEU A 180 -0.30 -16.68 9.65
C LEU A 180 -0.77 -15.76 10.78
N ARG A 181 -2.08 -15.80 11.12
CA ARG A 181 -2.67 -14.99 12.21
C ARG A 181 -2.12 -15.34 13.60
N SER A 182 -1.65 -16.57 13.80
CA SER A 182 -1.11 -17.06 15.09
C SER A 182 0.35 -16.73 15.33
N LYS A 183 1.06 -16.11 14.37
CA LYS A 183 2.46 -15.73 14.56
C LYS A 183 2.59 -14.71 15.69
N THR A 184 3.49 -14.98 16.63
CA THR A 184 3.68 -14.16 17.83
C THR A 184 4.61 -12.96 17.60
N SER A 185 5.56 -13.07 16.67
CA SER A 185 6.50 -12.00 16.37
C SER A 185 6.03 -11.14 15.20
N LEU A 186 5.99 -9.81 15.38
CA LEU A 186 5.70 -8.86 14.32
C LEU A 186 6.69 -8.97 13.15
N GLN A 187 7.97 -9.25 13.42
CA GLN A 187 8.97 -9.39 12.36
C GLN A 187 8.72 -10.65 11.53
N ALA A 188 8.46 -11.80 12.17
CA ALA A 188 8.13 -13.04 11.50
C ALA A 188 6.82 -12.91 10.70
N PHE A 189 5.80 -12.23 11.26
CA PHE A 189 4.56 -11.92 10.57
C PHE A 189 4.79 -11.05 9.32
N ARG A 190 5.53 -9.94 9.46
CA ARG A 190 5.86 -9.06 8.32
C ARG A 190 6.58 -9.81 7.20
N LYS A 191 7.59 -10.64 7.55
CA LYS A 191 8.33 -11.43 6.57
C LYS A 191 7.39 -12.37 5.80
N ALA A 192 6.49 -13.05 6.50
CA ALA A 192 5.53 -13.95 5.87
C ALA A 192 4.49 -13.20 5.01
N VAL A 193 3.95 -12.06 5.50
CA VAL A 193 3.00 -11.24 4.71
C VAL A 193 3.64 -10.70 3.43
N ARG A 194 4.94 -10.36 3.44
CA ARG A 194 5.63 -9.83 2.24
C ARG A 194 5.80 -10.86 1.12
N THR A 195 5.60 -12.16 1.40
CA THR A 195 5.62 -13.22 0.38
C THR A 195 4.22 -13.57 -0.15
N LEU A 196 3.15 -13.00 0.46
CA LEU A 196 1.78 -13.25 0.01
C LEU A 196 1.44 -12.46 -1.23
N ASP A 197 0.79 -13.12 -2.15
CA ASP A 197 -0.07 -12.48 -3.14
C ASP A 197 -1.48 -12.41 -2.55
N VAL A 198 -1.96 -11.20 -2.29
CA VAL A 198 -3.24 -10.95 -1.59
C VAL A 198 -4.39 -10.78 -2.59
N LEU A 199 -4.05 -10.55 -3.88
CA LEU A 199 -5.03 -10.34 -4.96
C LEU A 199 -5.43 -11.63 -5.64
#